data_43044dc5c6fcbd7758e0d0476c30f416
#
_entry.id   43044dc5c6fcbd7758e0d0476c30f416
#
_cell.length_a   1.000
_cell.length_b   1.000
_cell.length_c   1.000
_cell.angle_alpha   90.00
_cell.angle_beta   90.00
_cell.angle_gamma   90.00
#
_symmetry.space_group_name_H-M   'P 1'
#
loop_
_entity.id
_entity.type
_entity.pdbx_description
1 polymer ?
#
loop_
_entity_poly.entity_id
_entity_poly.type
_entity_poly.pdbx_seq_one_letter_code
_entity_poly.pdbx_strand_id
1 'polypeptide(L)'
;TLKSRGQSVAGLSERNEWDWYLEKNKLDLKKLDDKCWPAALKDLDKKQLKPIFSTDFVRQRAEIAWGRGKARVVVEAALDLGKVVAGDNQEEICELELELRQGDAAALLELAAELAADLPLMPCDISKAERGYRLFDPNSYEVDPPAQKLLAETPLDGAFAAIAWYLLGSSQRLAEQYRFNGHWRLLEDWLQHLQDLRTLLGSLGQAVPRA
;
A
#
# COMPACT_ATOMS: atom_id res chain seq x y z
N THR A 1 17.33 -4.13 1.40
CA THR A 1 16.49 -3.77 0.24
C THR A 1 16.49 -2.27 0.03
N LEU A 2 16.61 -1.80 -1.20
CA LEU A 2 16.26 -0.45 -1.65
C LEU A 2 14.93 -0.58 -2.41
N LYS A 3 13.95 0.26 -2.06
CA LYS A 3 12.64 0.27 -2.72
C LYS A 3 12.42 1.65 -3.36
N SER A 4 11.97 1.67 -4.62
CA SER A 4 11.52 2.93 -5.22
C SER A 4 10.11 3.28 -4.75
N ARG A 5 9.75 4.56 -4.91
CA ARG A 5 8.34 4.94 -4.82
C ARG A 5 7.61 4.27 -5.99
N GLY A 6 6.58 3.49 -5.68
CA GLY A 6 5.74 2.82 -6.65
C GLY A 6 4.34 3.42 -6.72
N GLN A 7 3.42 2.68 -7.31
CA GLN A 7 1.99 2.96 -7.29
C GLN A 7 1.31 1.96 -6.37
N SER A 8 0.35 2.43 -5.59
CA SER A 8 -0.46 1.59 -4.73
C SER A 8 -1.91 2.04 -4.82
N VAL A 9 -2.81 1.11 -5.14
CA VAL A 9 -4.24 1.36 -5.28
C VAL A 9 -5.01 0.16 -4.74
N ALA A 10 -5.87 0.40 -3.77
CA ALA A 10 -6.75 -0.62 -3.17
C ALA A 10 -5.99 -1.84 -2.62
N GLY A 11 -4.81 -1.62 -2.06
CA GLY A 11 -3.94 -2.67 -1.52
C GLY A 11 -3.05 -3.35 -2.57
N LEU A 12 -3.21 -3.05 -3.87
CA LEU A 12 -2.33 -3.56 -4.91
C LEU A 12 -1.18 -2.58 -5.16
N SER A 13 0.05 -3.01 -4.92
CA SER A 13 1.25 -2.20 -5.05
C SER A 13 2.18 -2.73 -6.13
N GLU A 14 2.71 -1.83 -6.95
CA GLU A 14 3.78 -2.12 -7.91
C GLU A 14 4.94 -1.18 -7.69
N ARG A 15 6.13 -1.73 -7.45
CA ARG A 15 7.35 -0.95 -7.21
C ARG A 15 8.60 -1.75 -7.57
N ASN A 16 9.70 -1.05 -7.88
CA ASN A 16 11.00 -1.70 -8.03
C ASN A 16 11.66 -1.92 -6.68
N GLU A 17 12.24 -3.09 -6.50
CA GLU A 17 12.99 -3.48 -5.32
C GLU A 17 14.37 -4.03 -5.73
N TRP A 18 15.39 -3.67 -4.95
CA TRP A 18 16.75 -4.19 -5.11
C TRP A 18 17.24 -4.72 -3.77
N ASP A 19 17.62 -5.98 -3.73
CA ASP A 19 18.04 -6.68 -2.53
C ASP A 19 19.54 -6.94 -2.52
N TRP A 20 20.16 -6.77 -1.37
CA TRP A 20 21.54 -7.15 -1.11
C TRP A 20 21.64 -7.91 0.21
N TYR A 21 22.36 -9.00 0.18
CA TYR A 21 22.69 -9.72 1.40
C TYR A 21 23.73 -8.92 2.22
N LEU A 22 23.45 -8.74 3.51
CA LEU A 22 24.34 -8.10 4.47
C LEU A 22 24.88 -9.14 5.45
N GLU A 23 26.18 -9.32 5.50
CA GLU A 23 26.84 -10.26 6.42
C GLU A 23 26.76 -9.83 7.89
N LYS A 24 26.59 -8.52 8.12
CA LYS A 24 26.46 -7.92 9.44
C LYS A 24 25.18 -7.10 9.48
N ASN A 25 24.60 -7.01 10.66
CA ASN A 25 23.39 -6.22 10.91
C ASN A 25 23.68 -4.69 10.86
N LYS A 26 24.34 -4.25 9.78
CA LYS A 26 24.73 -2.86 9.53
C LYS A 26 24.58 -2.54 8.06
N LEU A 27 23.91 -1.43 7.77
CA LEU A 27 23.75 -0.93 6.41
C LEU A 27 25.13 -0.68 5.77
N ASP A 28 25.35 -1.29 4.61
CA ASP A 28 26.53 -1.05 3.78
C ASP A 28 26.15 -0.26 2.53
N LEU A 29 26.32 1.05 2.61
CA LEU A 29 26.00 1.98 1.53
C LEU A 29 26.88 1.81 0.28
N LYS A 30 28.02 1.11 0.38
CA LYS A 30 28.87 0.81 -0.77
C LYS A 30 28.25 -0.21 -1.72
N LYS A 31 27.27 -1.00 -1.23
CA LYS A 31 26.52 -1.95 -2.05
C LYS A 31 25.46 -1.28 -2.94
N LEU A 32 25.12 -0.03 -2.68
CA LEU A 32 24.23 0.76 -3.53
C LEU A 32 24.99 1.17 -4.79
N ASP A 33 24.75 0.48 -5.89
CA ASP A 33 25.39 0.78 -7.17
C ASP A 33 24.68 1.95 -7.90
N ASP A 34 25.31 2.44 -8.97
CA ASP A 34 24.79 3.58 -9.73
C ASP A 34 23.51 3.26 -10.50
N LYS A 35 23.15 1.97 -10.65
CA LYS A 35 21.95 1.55 -11.37
C LYS A 35 20.69 1.74 -10.56
N CYS A 36 20.80 1.60 -9.23
CA CYS A 36 19.66 1.77 -8.33
C CYS A 36 19.65 3.14 -7.64
N TRP A 37 20.76 3.91 -7.69
CA TRP A 37 20.84 5.21 -7.05
C TRP A 37 20.14 6.28 -7.89
N PRO A 38 19.16 7.03 -7.33
CA PRO A 38 18.46 8.05 -8.10
C PRO A 38 19.39 9.13 -8.67
N ALA A 39 19.20 9.47 -9.94
CA ALA A 39 20.03 10.49 -10.59
C ALA A 39 19.97 11.85 -9.88
N ALA A 40 18.83 12.20 -9.30
CA ALA A 40 18.64 13.43 -8.50
C ALA A 40 19.50 13.47 -7.23
N LEU A 41 19.97 12.31 -6.75
CA LEU A 41 20.80 12.17 -5.53
C LEU A 41 22.25 11.83 -5.86
N LYS A 42 22.68 12.00 -7.12
CA LYS A 42 24.01 11.60 -7.60
C LYS A 42 25.13 12.26 -6.80
N ASP A 43 24.97 13.53 -6.43
CA ASP A 43 25.96 14.33 -5.73
C ASP A 43 25.82 14.25 -4.20
N LEU A 44 24.85 13.47 -3.69
CA LEU A 44 24.66 13.31 -2.25
C LEU A 44 25.77 12.45 -1.67
N ASP A 45 26.47 12.97 -0.65
CA ASP A 45 27.39 12.15 0.13
C ASP A 45 26.62 11.12 0.96
N LYS A 46 26.72 9.85 0.56
CA LYS A 46 26.06 8.71 1.23
C LYS A 46 26.38 8.62 2.73
N LYS A 47 27.51 9.21 3.17
CA LYS A 47 27.88 9.28 4.60
C LYS A 47 26.97 10.20 5.43
N GLN A 48 26.26 11.11 4.77
CA GLN A 48 25.32 12.02 5.44
C GLN A 48 23.95 11.36 5.72
N LEU A 49 23.68 10.19 5.14
CA LEU A 49 22.45 9.45 5.40
C LEU A 49 22.41 9.01 6.87
N LYS A 50 21.28 9.31 7.51
CA LYS A 50 20.99 8.90 8.88
C LYS A 50 19.69 8.13 8.94
N PRO A 51 19.58 7.09 9.78
CA PRO A 51 18.32 6.44 10.02
C PRO A 51 17.36 7.43 10.71
N ILE A 52 16.14 7.52 10.24
CA ILE A 52 15.08 8.34 10.84
C ILE A 52 13.99 7.48 11.48
N PHE A 53 13.88 6.23 11.08
CA PHE A 53 13.04 5.20 11.71
C PHE A 53 13.65 3.82 11.50
N SER A 54 13.15 2.83 12.24
CA SER A 54 13.41 1.40 12.02
C SER A 54 12.12 0.62 11.90
N THR A 55 12.20 -0.52 11.21
CA THR A 55 11.14 -1.52 11.11
C THR A 55 11.67 -2.83 11.65
N ASP A 56 11.21 -3.23 12.82
CA ASP A 56 11.65 -4.46 13.49
C ASP A 56 10.48 -5.44 13.52
N PHE A 57 10.56 -6.49 12.70
CA PHE A 57 9.48 -7.47 12.59
C PHE A 57 9.99 -8.87 12.29
N VAL A 58 9.18 -9.85 12.67
CA VAL A 58 9.36 -11.24 12.28
C VAL A 58 8.47 -11.52 11.07
N ARG A 59 9.05 -12.08 10.00
CA ARG A 59 8.34 -12.48 8.79
C ARG A 59 8.21 -14.00 8.71
N GLN A 60 6.96 -14.46 8.67
CA GLN A 60 6.64 -15.84 8.29
C GLN A 60 6.25 -15.87 6.82
N ARG A 61 6.88 -16.75 6.04
CA ARG A 61 6.63 -16.86 4.59
C ARG A 61 6.15 -18.25 4.23
N ALA A 62 5.21 -18.28 3.28
CA ALA A 62 4.75 -19.50 2.65
C ALA A 62 4.57 -19.27 1.15
N GLU A 63 4.92 -20.24 0.32
CA GLU A 63 4.59 -20.21 -1.09
C GLU A 63 3.25 -20.92 -1.31
N ILE A 64 2.34 -20.25 -1.97
CA ILE A 64 0.98 -20.71 -2.25
C ILE A 64 0.84 -20.89 -3.76
N ALA A 65 0.51 -22.10 -4.19
CA ALA A 65 0.07 -22.36 -5.55
C ALA A 65 -1.46 -22.34 -5.57
N TRP A 66 -2.03 -21.27 -6.16
CA TRP A 66 -3.46 -21.03 -6.18
C TRP A 66 -4.04 -21.03 -7.60
N GLY A 67 -5.31 -21.40 -7.75
CA GLY A 67 -5.95 -21.53 -9.05
C GLY A 67 -5.68 -22.87 -9.74
N ARG A 68 -6.25 -23.07 -10.94
CA ARG A 68 -6.14 -24.33 -11.72
C ARG A 68 -5.79 -24.07 -13.17
N GLY A 69 -5.08 -25.01 -13.80
CA GLY A 69 -4.77 -24.99 -15.22
C GLY A 69 -3.97 -23.73 -15.63
N LYS A 70 -4.45 -22.99 -16.63
CA LYS A 70 -3.80 -21.77 -17.10
C LYS A 70 -3.96 -20.56 -16.16
N ALA A 71 -4.94 -20.62 -15.24
CA ALA A 71 -5.15 -19.59 -14.23
C ALA A 71 -4.35 -19.87 -12.93
N ARG A 72 -3.46 -20.87 -12.92
CA ARG A 72 -2.62 -21.16 -11.78
C ARG A 72 -1.57 -20.06 -11.60
N VAL A 73 -1.49 -19.52 -10.39
CA VAL A 73 -0.49 -18.55 -9.98
C VAL A 73 0.35 -19.11 -8.83
N VAL A 74 1.54 -18.55 -8.68
CA VAL A 74 2.41 -18.80 -7.53
C VAL A 74 2.57 -17.48 -6.79
N VAL A 75 2.21 -17.48 -5.52
CA VAL A 75 2.20 -16.31 -4.65
C VAL A 75 3.03 -16.61 -3.42
N GLU A 76 3.95 -15.72 -3.05
CA GLU A 76 4.54 -15.73 -1.72
C GLU A 76 3.60 -14.95 -0.78
N ALA A 77 3.11 -15.64 0.24
CA ALA A 77 2.39 -15.01 1.35
C ALA A 77 3.38 -14.74 2.48
N ALA A 78 3.44 -13.52 2.97
CA ALA A 78 4.32 -13.10 4.05
C ALA A 78 3.51 -12.42 5.15
N LEU A 79 3.48 -13.03 6.35
CA LEU A 79 2.91 -12.44 7.55
C LEU A 79 4.00 -11.74 8.34
N ASP A 80 3.87 -10.43 8.50
CA ASP A 80 4.80 -9.57 9.23
C ASP A 80 4.19 -9.15 10.57
N LEU A 81 4.89 -9.47 11.66
CA LEU A 81 4.51 -9.11 13.02
C LEU A 81 5.67 -8.38 13.70
N GLY A 82 5.44 -7.17 14.17
CA GLY A 82 6.47 -6.37 14.82
C GLY A 82 6.11 -4.92 15.00
N LYS A 83 7.04 -4.00 14.78
CA LYS A 83 6.81 -2.56 14.95
C LYS A 83 7.65 -1.69 14.05
N VAL A 84 7.15 -0.50 13.77
CA VAL A 84 7.88 0.66 13.24
C VAL A 84 8.21 1.57 14.41
N VAL A 85 9.44 2.08 14.48
CA VAL A 85 9.92 2.96 15.55
C VAL A 85 10.60 4.19 14.98
N ALA A 86 10.20 5.39 15.41
CA ALA A 86 10.83 6.66 15.08
C ALA A 86 10.98 7.52 16.34
N GLY A 87 12.20 7.66 16.86
CA GLY A 87 12.44 8.29 18.16
C GLY A 87 11.69 7.55 19.28
N ASP A 88 10.86 8.27 20.02
CA ASP A 88 10.03 7.72 21.10
C ASP A 88 8.67 7.19 20.62
N ASN A 89 8.32 7.38 19.34
CA ASN A 89 7.06 6.96 18.75
C ASN A 89 7.19 5.56 18.15
N GLN A 90 6.12 4.76 18.29
CA GLN A 90 6.07 3.43 17.68
C GLN A 90 4.65 3.10 17.19
N GLU A 91 4.58 2.22 16.19
CA GLU A 91 3.34 1.68 15.63
C GLU A 91 3.51 0.19 15.36
N GLU A 92 2.50 -0.61 15.66
CA GLU A 92 2.51 -2.06 15.45
C GLU A 92 2.45 -2.42 13.96
N ILE A 93 3.22 -3.41 13.57
CA ILE A 93 3.13 -4.10 12.28
C ILE A 93 2.37 -5.40 12.51
N CYS A 94 1.23 -5.55 11.84
CA CYS A 94 0.48 -6.79 11.72
C CYS A 94 -0.14 -6.78 10.32
N GLU A 95 0.59 -7.32 9.34
CA GLU A 95 0.14 -7.27 7.93
C GLU A 95 0.47 -8.54 7.18
N LEU A 96 -0.41 -8.89 6.24
CA LEU A 96 -0.23 -9.96 5.28
C LEU A 96 0.10 -9.34 3.92
N GLU A 97 1.25 -9.68 3.38
CA GLU A 97 1.66 -9.33 2.02
C GLU A 97 1.48 -10.56 1.11
N LEU A 98 0.88 -10.35 -0.06
CA LEU A 98 0.78 -11.35 -1.12
C LEU A 98 1.61 -10.88 -2.30
N GLU A 99 2.71 -11.56 -2.60
CA GLU A 99 3.61 -11.20 -3.68
C GLU A 99 3.51 -12.19 -4.84
N LEU A 100 3.14 -11.69 -6.02
CA LEU A 100 3.06 -12.52 -7.22
C LEU A 100 4.45 -12.95 -7.66
N ARG A 101 4.70 -14.26 -7.68
CA ARG A 101 5.92 -14.86 -8.21
C ARG A 101 5.75 -15.32 -9.64
N GLN A 102 4.55 -15.80 -10.00
CA GLN A 102 4.24 -16.29 -11.34
C GLN A 102 2.73 -16.21 -11.62
N GLY A 103 2.35 -15.79 -12.82
CA GLY A 103 0.97 -15.79 -13.30
C GLY A 103 0.37 -14.40 -13.47
N ASP A 104 -0.96 -14.29 -13.42
CA ASP A 104 -1.69 -13.05 -13.63
C ASP A 104 -1.91 -12.29 -12.31
N ALA A 105 -1.64 -10.99 -12.31
CA ALA A 105 -1.82 -10.14 -11.13
C ALA A 105 -3.27 -10.04 -10.66
N ALA A 106 -4.26 -10.20 -11.54
CA ALA A 106 -5.68 -10.22 -11.17
C ALA A 106 -5.99 -11.32 -10.17
N ALA A 107 -5.28 -12.45 -10.22
CA ALA A 107 -5.45 -13.55 -9.28
C ALA A 107 -5.07 -13.19 -7.83
N LEU A 108 -4.23 -12.18 -7.60
CA LEU A 108 -3.95 -11.69 -6.24
C LEU A 108 -5.19 -11.10 -5.59
N LEU A 109 -6.01 -10.37 -6.35
CA LEU A 109 -7.24 -9.78 -5.84
C LEU A 109 -8.29 -10.87 -5.52
N GLU A 110 -8.37 -11.92 -6.34
CA GLU A 110 -9.26 -13.04 -6.09
C GLU A 110 -8.83 -13.82 -4.84
N LEU A 111 -7.53 -14.11 -4.70
CA LEU A 111 -6.99 -14.75 -3.50
C LEU A 111 -7.19 -13.90 -2.25
N ALA A 112 -6.97 -12.59 -2.35
CA ALA A 112 -7.20 -11.66 -1.24
C ALA A 112 -8.68 -11.63 -0.82
N ALA A 113 -9.61 -11.67 -1.79
CA ALA A 113 -11.04 -11.72 -1.52
C ALA A 113 -11.45 -13.05 -0.83
N GLU A 114 -10.88 -14.18 -1.25
CA GLU A 114 -11.09 -15.48 -0.61
C GLU A 114 -10.61 -15.47 0.85
N LEU A 115 -9.40 -14.95 1.09
CA LEU A 115 -8.88 -14.82 2.46
C LEU A 115 -9.71 -13.86 3.33
N ALA A 116 -10.19 -12.76 2.75
CA ALA A 116 -11.01 -11.79 3.46
C ALA A 116 -12.42 -12.31 3.81
N ALA A 117 -12.89 -13.40 3.20
CA ALA A 117 -14.14 -14.04 3.59
C ALA A 117 -14.08 -14.65 5.00
N ASP A 118 -12.89 -15.13 5.40
CA ASP A 118 -12.68 -15.80 6.69
C ASP A 118 -11.89 -14.93 7.69
N LEU A 119 -11.13 -13.95 7.20
CA LEU A 119 -10.24 -13.11 8.00
C LEU A 119 -10.67 -11.64 7.93
N PRO A 120 -10.62 -10.88 9.03
CA PRO A 120 -10.95 -9.45 9.05
C PRO A 120 -9.81 -8.62 8.43
N LEU A 121 -9.60 -8.79 7.12
CA LEU A 121 -8.57 -8.10 6.36
C LEU A 121 -9.11 -6.78 5.80
N MET A 122 -8.27 -5.77 5.78
CA MET A 122 -8.51 -4.50 5.10
C MET A 122 -7.34 -4.22 4.14
N PRO A 123 -7.60 -3.90 2.86
CA PRO A 123 -6.55 -3.49 1.95
C PRO A 123 -5.78 -2.29 2.49
N CYS A 124 -4.46 -2.27 2.33
CA CYS A 124 -3.60 -1.21 2.84
C CYS A 124 -2.64 -0.73 1.75
N ASP A 125 -2.70 0.57 1.44
CA ASP A 125 -1.82 1.23 0.49
C ASP A 125 -0.58 1.83 1.16
N ILE A 126 -0.58 1.90 2.49
CA ILE A 126 0.47 2.56 3.27
C ILE A 126 1.57 1.57 3.61
N SER A 127 2.74 1.78 3.05
CA SER A 127 3.90 0.92 3.32
C SER A 127 4.47 1.12 4.72
N LYS A 128 5.25 0.15 5.22
CA LYS A 128 6.03 0.27 6.46
C LYS A 128 6.92 1.53 6.46
N ALA A 129 7.47 1.90 5.30
CA ALA A 129 8.28 3.10 5.17
C ALA A 129 7.45 4.38 5.35
N GLU A 130 6.27 4.46 4.76
CA GLU A 130 5.36 5.60 4.95
C GLU A 130 4.91 5.73 6.41
N ARG A 131 4.66 4.62 7.10
CA ARG A 131 4.41 4.61 8.54
C ARG A 131 5.60 5.19 9.32
N GLY A 132 6.83 4.82 8.94
CA GLY A 132 8.04 5.36 9.54
C GLY A 132 8.20 6.87 9.33
N TYR A 133 7.92 7.36 8.12
CA TYR A 133 7.97 8.79 7.82
C TYR A 133 6.91 9.57 8.60
N ARG A 134 5.66 9.09 8.68
CA ARG A 134 4.61 9.76 9.44
C ARG A 134 4.84 9.73 10.96
N LEU A 135 5.50 8.70 11.49
CA LEU A 135 5.92 8.65 12.89
C LEU A 135 7.03 9.66 13.18
N PHE A 136 7.94 9.85 12.22
CA PHE A 136 9.04 10.82 12.32
C PHE A 136 8.53 12.25 12.21
N ASP A 137 7.66 12.53 11.22
CA ASP A 137 7.01 13.81 11.03
C ASP A 137 5.50 13.62 10.75
N PRO A 138 4.64 13.68 11.79
CA PRO A 138 3.20 13.49 11.63
C PRO A 138 2.52 14.47 10.67
N ASN A 139 3.14 15.63 10.38
CA ASN A 139 2.59 16.62 9.46
C ASN A 139 2.92 16.33 7.99
N SER A 140 3.78 15.36 7.73
CA SER A 140 4.17 14.99 6.35
C SER A 140 3.18 14.05 5.65
N TYR A 141 2.13 13.59 6.34
CA TYR A 141 1.17 12.62 5.84
C TYR A 141 -0.08 13.30 5.26
N GLU A 142 -0.35 13.04 3.99
CA GLU A 142 -1.57 13.47 3.32
C GLU A 142 -2.62 12.36 3.38
N VAL A 143 -3.81 12.69 3.93
CA VAL A 143 -4.92 11.72 4.08
C VAL A 143 -5.60 11.48 2.74
N ASP A 144 -5.94 12.56 2.04
CA ASP A 144 -6.70 12.46 0.79
C ASP A 144 -5.78 12.24 -0.42
N PRO A 145 -6.04 11.19 -1.23
CA PRO A 145 -5.40 11.09 -2.53
C PRO A 145 -5.90 12.22 -3.43
N PRO A 146 -5.09 12.69 -4.39
CA PRO A 146 -5.54 13.70 -5.33
C PRO A 146 -6.74 13.17 -6.13
N ALA A 147 -7.84 13.93 -6.13
CA ALA A 147 -9.01 13.60 -6.93
C ALA A 147 -8.66 13.65 -8.42
N GLN A 148 -9.12 12.66 -9.19
CA GLN A 148 -8.99 12.69 -10.64
C GLN A 148 -9.91 13.78 -11.21
N LYS A 149 -9.35 14.60 -12.12
CA LYS A 149 -10.13 15.61 -12.81
C LYS A 149 -11.01 14.92 -13.87
N LEU A 150 -12.33 15.00 -13.67
CA LEU A 150 -13.29 14.55 -14.69
C LEU A 150 -13.44 15.63 -15.76
N LEU A 151 -13.40 15.22 -17.02
CA LEU A 151 -13.67 16.07 -18.18
C LEU A 151 -15.13 15.87 -18.61
N ALA A 152 -15.70 16.87 -19.29
CA ALA A 152 -17.10 16.81 -19.75
C ALA A 152 -17.36 15.64 -20.72
N GLU A 153 -16.34 15.24 -21.46
CA GLU A 153 -16.36 14.12 -22.43
C GLU A 153 -15.99 12.76 -21.79
N THR A 154 -15.71 12.70 -20.50
CA THR A 154 -15.39 11.43 -19.82
C THR A 154 -16.60 10.48 -19.92
N PRO A 155 -16.46 9.27 -20.51
CA PRO A 155 -17.52 8.28 -20.52
C PRO A 155 -18.05 7.95 -19.14
N LEU A 156 -19.33 7.56 -19.04
CA LEU A 156 -19.99 7.29 -17.76
C LEU A 156 -19.29 6.22 -16.93
N ASP A 157 -18.85 5.13 -17.56
CA ASP A 157 -18.09 4.06 -16.92
C ASP A 157 -16.73 4.54 -16.39
N GLY A 158 -16.03 5.35 -17.17
CA GLY A 158 -14.77 5.97 -16.76
C GLY A 158 -14.96 6.95 -15.59
N ALA A 159 -16.01 7.77 -15.64
CA ALA A 159 -16.35 8.68 -14.54
C ALA A 159 -16.74 7.92 -13.26
N PHE A 160 -17.57 6.89 -13.40
CA PHE A 160 -17.93 6.00 -12.30
C PHE A 160 -16.70 5.37 -11.66
N ALA A 161 -15.82 4.76 -12.47
CA ALA A 161 -14.59 4.12 -11.98
C ALA A 161 -13.69 5.13 -11.24
N ALA A 162 -13.48 6.31 -11.81
CA ALA A 162 -12.64 7.35 -11.22
C ALA A 162 -13.16 7.81 -9.85
N ILE A 163 -14.48 8.05 -9.73
CA ILE A 163 -15.10 8.45 -8.46
C ILE A 163 -15.06 7.29 -7.45
N ALA A 164 -15.38 6.06 -7.87
CA ALA A 164 -15.36 4.90 -7.00
C ALA A 164 -13.95 4.64 -6.43
N TRP A 165 -12.92 4.69 -7.27
CA TRP A 165 -11.54 4.52 -6.84
C TRP A 165 -11.07 5.62 -5.89
N TYR A 166 -11.46 6.87 -6.15
CA TYR A 166 -11.17 7.97 -5.23
C TYR A 166 -11.80 7.73 -3.85
N LEU A 167 -13.10 7.41 -3.81
CA LEU A 167 -13.83 7.18 -2.55
C LEU A 167 -13.28 5.97 -1.78
N LEU A 168 -12.94 4.88 -2.46
CA LEU A 168 -12.33 3.70 -1.83
C LEU A 168 -10.93 4.01 -1.30
N GLY A 169 -10.07 4.65 -2.10
CA GLY A 169 -8.72 5.01 -1.68
C GLY A 169 -8.73 5.99 -0.51
N SER A 170 -9.59 7.01 -0.53
CA SER A 170 -9.76 7.93 0.59
C SER A 170 -10.26 7.23 1.84
N SER A 171 -11.24 6.31 1.71
CA SER A 171 -11.75 5.52 2.84
C SER A 171 -10.65 4.71 3.52
N GLN A 172 -9.77 4.06 2.75
CA GLN A 172 -8.63 3.31 3.28
C GLN A 172 -7.65 4.22 4.03
N ARG A 173 -7.31 5.37 3.46
CA ARG A 173 -6.39 6.33 4.08
C ARG A 173 -6.96 6.95 5.36
N LEU A 174 -8.25 7.29 5.38
CA LEU A 174 -8.93 7.78 6.57
C LEU A 174 -8.93 6.74 7.69
N ALA A 175 -9.23 5.47 7.37
CA ALA A 175 -9.16 4.38 8.33
C ALA A 175 -7.75 4.21 8.92
N GLU A 176 -6.72 4.23 8.08
CA GLU A 176 -5.33 4.14 8.52
C GLU A 176 -4.90 5.34 9.36
N GLN A 177 -5.30 6.54 8.98
CA GLN A 177 -4.97 7.74 9.75
C GLN A 177 -5.71 7.76 11.09
N TYR A 178 -6.96 7.27 11.13
CA TYR A 178 -7.69 7.11 12.38
C TYR A 178 -6.99 6.12 13.32
N ARG A 179 -6.52 5.00 12.81
CA ARG A 179 -5.74 4.03 13.59
C ARG A 179 -4.46 4.64 14.15
N PHE A 180 -3.85 5.56 13.41
CA PHE A 180 -2.62 6.23 13.81
C PHE A 180 -2.81 7.26 14.92
N ASN A 181 -3.85 8.12 14.85
CA ASN A 181 -4.00 9.26 15.76
C ASN A 181 -5.31 9.30 16.57
N GLY A 182 -6.29 8.47 16.25
CA GLY A 182 -7.57 8.37 16.95
C GLY A 182 -8.49 9.59 16.79
N HIS A 183 -8.21 10.50 15.84
CA HIS A 183 -8.97 11.73 15.72
C HIS A 183 -10.39 11.49 15.18
N TRP A 184 -11.41 11.79 15.96
CA TRP A 184 -12.81 11.47 15.68
C TRP A 184 -13.37 12.02 14.36
N ARG A 185 -12.89 13.19 13.87
CA ARG A 185 -13.33 13.77 12.59
C ARG A 185 -13.00 12.87 11.40
N LEU A 186 -11.93 12.08 11.50
CA LEU A 186 -11.58 11.11 10.47
C LEU A 186 -12.67 10.03 10.33
N LEU A 187 -13.39 9.71 11.41
CA LEU A 187 -14.54 8.79 11.34
C LEU A 187 -15.72 9.42 10.63
N GLU A 188 -15.97 10.72 10.81
CA GLU A 188 -17.03 11.44 10.10
C GLU A 188 -16.73 11.48 8.60
N ASP A 189 -15.50 11.86 8.24
CA ASP A 189 -15.07 11.92 6.85
C ASP A 189 -15.11 10.51 6.21
N TRP A 190 -14.68 9.49 6.94
CA TRP A 190 -14.76 8.11 6.48
C TRP A 190 -16.19 7.65 6.24
N LEU A 191 -17.09 7.92 7.18
CA LEU A 191 -18.52 7.61 7.03
C LEU A 191 -19.11 8.34 5.82
N GLN A 192 -18.76 9.61 5.60
CA GLN A 192 -19.21 10.38 4.44
C GLN A 192 -18.77 9.72 3.12
N HIS A 193 -17.49 9.33 3.00
CA HIS A 193 -17.00 8.64 1.80
C HIS A 193 -17.71 7.31 1.53
N LEU A 194 -18.02 6.55 2.59
CA LEU A 194 -18.80 5.31 2.46
C LEU A 194 -20.25 5.57 2.01
N GLN A 195 -20.89 6.64 2.51
CA GLN A 195 -22.22 7.06 2.08
C GLN A 195 -22.21 7.53 0.62
N ASP A 196 -21.20 8.30 0.21
CA ASP A 196 -21.03 8.75 -1.16
C ASP A 196 -20.80 7.57 -2.12
N LEU A 197 -19.99 6.59 -1.72
CA LEU A 197 -19.79 5.35 -2.49
C LEU A 197 -21.11 4.56 -2.63
N ARG A 198 -21.88 4.43 -1.56
CA ARG A 198 -23.20 3.80 -1.60
C ARG A 198 -24.15 4.54 -2.53
N THR A 199 -24.13 5.87 -2.51
CA THR A 199 -24.95 6.72 -3.38
C THR A 199 -24.55 6.55 -4.85
N LEU A 200 -23.24 6.55 -5.12
CA LEU A 200 -22.68 6.32 -6.46
C LEU A 200 -23.14 4.95 -7.02
N LEU A 201 -22.99 3.88 -6.22
CA LEU A 201 -23.41 2.53 -6.60
C LEU A 201 -24.93 2.43 -6.82
N GLY A 202 -25.73 3.06 -5.97
CA GLY A 202 -27.19 3.07 -6.09
C GLY A 202 -27.71 3.85 -7.29
N SER A 203 -27.04 4.97 -7.63
CA SER A 203 -27.48 5.87 -8.69
C SER A 203 -26.98 5.47 -10.07
N LEU A 204 -25.72 5.03 -10.19
CA LEU A 204 -25.05 4.78 -11.46
C LEU A 204 -24.62 3.32 -11.67
N GLY A 205 -24.57 2.51 -10.63
CA GLY A 205 -24.06 1.14 -10.71
C GLY A 205 -24.84 0.22 -11.67
N GLN A 206 -26.13 0.54 -11.96
CA GLN A 206 -26.92 -0.19 -12.94
C GLN A 206 -26.67 0.25 -14.39
N ALA A 207 -26.14 1.45 -14.57
CA ALA A 207 -25.84 2.04 -15.88
C ALA A 207 -24.42 1.69 -16.38
N VAL A 208 -23.58 1.13 -15.51
CA VAL A 208 -22.21 0.72 -15.83
C VAL A 208 -22.21 -0.78 -16.18
N PRO A 209 -21.54 -1.19 -17.30
CA PRO A 209 -21.42 -2.60 -17.66
C PRO A 209 -20.82 -3.43 -16.52
N ARG A 210 -21.38 -4.59 -16.27
CA ARG A 210 -20.78 -5.57 -15.34
C ARG A 210 -19.63 -6.26 -16.08
N ALA A 211 -18.46 -6.29 -15.46
CA ALA A 211 -17.31 -7.05 -15.97
C ALA A 211 -17.57 -8.57 -15.91
#